data_45be20f8d37d2ee437f5402da5ae7345
#
_entry.id   45be20f8d37d2ee437f5402da5ae7345
#
_cell.length_a   1.000
_cell.length_b   1.000
_cell.length_c   1.000
_cell.angle_alpha   90.00
_cell.angle_beta   90.00
_cell.angle_gamma   90.00
#
_symmetry.space_group_name_H-M   'P 1'
#
loop_
_entity.id
_entity.type
_entity.pdbx_description
1 polymer ?
#
loop_
_entity_poly.entity_id
_entity_poly.type
_entity_poly.pdbx_seq_one_letter_code
_entity_poly.pdbx_strand_id
1 'polypeptide(L)'
;NVTSDVSSLCFKSGNSVILKGGSEAFNSNKIISNLFRKALKKNKVDVNFVQFIEKKNRKVVDFLLSKMESYIDVIIPRGGKNLVKKVKEYSNVPIIGHLEGLCHTFVDESINHKMASKIILNAKLRNPGICGATETLLIHKKLPKKKVNLIIQNLLKNDCEIYADETIRKMAPKKIRRATPKNWSTEYLSLKISVKKVKNVEDAVEHINKYGTSHTEAIISNNKKNVKYFFQNVKSSILIHNSSTQFADGAELGFGGEVGISTNKLPPRGPVGLNQLVSYKYEVLGNGQVRS
;
A
#
# COMPACT_ATOMS: atom_id res chain seq x y z
N ASN A 1 6.21 -5.38 14.99
CA ASN A 1 4.79 -5.83 14.84
C ASN A 1 4.67 -7.03 13.90
N VAL A 2 5.31 -6.98 12.70
CA VAL A 2 5.08 -7.96 11.60
C VAL A 2 5.14 -9.41 12.07
N THR A 3 6.09 -9.77 12.94
CA THR A 3 6.22 -11.13 13.45
C THR A 3 4.97 -11.60 14.20
N SER A 4 4.39 -10.74 15.06
CA SER A 4 3.16 -11.06 15.79
C SER A 4 1.94 -11.08 14.87
N ASP A 5 1.81 -10.07 14.04
CA ASP A 5 0.64 -9.88 13.19
C ASP A 5 0.52 -11.02 12.17
N VAL A 6 1.64 -11.34 11.47
CA VAL A 6 1.67 -12.42 10.47
C VAL A 6 1.48 -13.79 11.13
N SER A 7 2.11 -14.06 12.28
CA SER A 7 1.90 -15.33 13.00
C SER A 7 0.45 -15.52 13.41
N SER A 8 -0.21 -14.47 13.90
CA SER A 8 -1.61 -14.50 14.31
C SER A 8 -2.54 -14.71 13.10
N LEU A 9 -2.34 -13.96 12.02
CA LEU A 9 -3.18 -14.02 10.84
C LEU A 9 -3.04 -15.37 10.11
N CYS A 10 -1.81 -15.86 9.93
CA CYS A 10 -1.57 -17.17 9.33
C CYS A 10 -2.20 -18.29 10.19
N PHE A 11 -1.95 -18.29 11.49
CA PHE A 11 -2.54 -19.30 12.38
C PHE A 11 -4.07 -19.28 12.34
N LYS A 12 -4.70 -18.10 12.41
CA LYS A 12 -6.16 -17.95 12.36
C LYS A 12 -6.76 -18.35 11.01
N SER A 13 -6.02 -18.24 9.91
CA SER A 13 -6.43 -18.69 8.58
C SER A 13 -6.08 -20.16 8.29
N GLY A 14 -5.51 -20.90 9.28
CA GLY A 14 -5.13 -22.30 9.10
C GLY A 14 -3.80 -22.52 8.38
N ASN A 15 -3.01 -21.46 8.17
CA ASN A 15 -1.73 -21.51 7.48
C ASN A 15 -0.57 -21.67 8.46
N SER A 16 0.45 -22.43 8.09
CA SER A 16 1.76 -22.38 8.70
C SER A 16 2.53 -21.16 8.18
N VAL A 17 3.46 -20.63 8.98
CA VAL A 17 4.30 -19.50 8.58
C VAL A 17 5.78 -19.75 8.89
N ILE A 18 6.63 -19.45 7.91
CA ILE A 18 8.08 -19.42 8.06
C ILE A 18 8.53 -17.96 8.12
N LEU A 19 9.03 -17.55 9.28
CA LEU A 19 9.46 -16.20 9.55
C LEU A 19 10.97 -16.05 9.29
N LYS A 20 11.36 -15.08 8.46
CA LYS A 20 12.74 -14.68 8.25
C LYS A 20 12.89 -13.19 8.54
N GLY A 21 13.29 -12.87 9.76
CA GLY A 21 13.50 -11.47 10.19
C GLY A 21 14.79 -10.83 9.67
N GLY A 22 14.84 -9.50 9.67
CA GLY A 22 16.05 -8.71 9.46
C GLY A 22 17.05 -8.87 10.61
N SER A 23 18.30 -8.49 10.39
CA SER A 23 19.37 -8.56 11.40
C SER A 23 19.14 -7.62 12.56
N GLU A 24 18.57 -6.43 12.31
CA GLU A 24 18.36 -5.39 13.31
C GLU A 24 17.37 -5.82 14.41
N ALA A 25 16.29 -6.51 14.03
CA ALA A 25 15.23 -6.94 14.93
C ALA A 25 15.30 -8.45 15.27
N PHE A 26 16.44 -9.10 15.03
CA PHE A 26 16.56 -10.55 15.13
C PHE A 26 16.13 -11.09 16.50
N ASN A 27 16.63 -10.51 17.58
CA ASN A 27 16.36 -10.98 18.94
C ASN A 27 14.88 -10.80 19.31
N SER A 28 14.28 -9.66 18.97
CA SER A 28 12.86 -9.40 19.20
C SER A 28 11.98 -10.38 18.41
N ASN A 29 12.29 -10.60 17.13
CA ASN A 29 11.56 -11.56 16.29
C ASN A 29 11.68 -12.99 16.81
N LYS A 30 12.86 -13.40 17.28
CA LYS A 30 13.10 -14.72 17.88
C LYS A 30 12.28 -14.91 19.16
N ILE A 31 12.28 -13.91 20.05
CA ILE A 31 11.51 -13.97 21.30
C ILE A 31 10.01 -14.09 21.00
N ILE A 32 9.47 -13.25 20.12
CA ILE A 32 8.04 -13.28 19.74
C ILE A 32 7.67 -14.64 19.14
N SER A 33 8.46 -15.15 18.20
CA SER A 33 8.23 -16.46 17.61
C SER A 33 8.25 -17.59 18.66
N ASN A 34 9.20 -17.55 19.60
CA ASN A 34 9.29 -18.53 20.68
C ASN A 34 8.08 -18.47 21.63
N LEU A 35 7.52 -17.27 21.89
CA LEU A 35 6.30 -17.13 22.68
C LEU A 35 5.10 -17.76 21.97
N PHE A 36 4.94 -17.57 20.67
CA PHE A 36 3.92 -18.27 19.88
C PHE A 36 4.10 -19.79 19.97
N ARG A 37 5.31 -20.30 19.75
CA ARG A 37 5.60 -21.75 19.84
C ARG A 37 5.30 -22.33 21.21
N LYS A 38 5.62 -21.59 22.31
CA LYS A 38 5.25 -21.98 23.68
C LYS A 38 3.73 -22.03 23.88
N ALA A 39 3.00 -21.04 23.35
CA ALA A 39 1.55 -21.02 23.42
C ALA A 39 0.91 -22.18 22.63
N LEU A 40 1.38 -22.47 21.43
CA LEU A 40 0.96 -23.62 20.63
C LEU A 40 1.18 -24.94 21.40
N LYS A 41 2.39 -25.14 21.94
CA LYS A 41 2.72 -26.35 22.75
C LYS A 41 1.80 -26.49 23.95
N LYS A 42 1.56 -25.41 24.70
CA LYS A 42 0.65 -25.40 25.86
C LYS A 42 -0.76 -25.83 25.51
N ASN A 43 -1.22 -25.48 24.32
CA ASN A 43 -2.56 -25.82 23.83
C ASN A 43 -2.60 -27.10 22.96
N LYS A 44 -1.53 -27.92 23.01
CA LYS A 44 -1.41 -29.19 22.25
C LYS A 44 -1.57 -29.03 20.73
N VAL A 45 -1.16 -27.89 20.20
CA VAL A 45 -1.12 -27.59 18.77
C VAL A 45 0.32 -27.76 18.27
N ASP A 46 0.47 -28.19 17.01
CA ASP A 46 1.79 -28.36 16.41
C ASP A 46 2.56 -27.02 16.40
N VAL A 47 3.74 -27.04 17.01
CA VAL A 47 4.61 -25.87 17.10
C VAL A 47 5.14 -25.42 15.73
N ASN A 48 5.06 -26.26 14.70
CA ASN A 48 5.50 -25.95 13.35
C ASN A 48 4.54 -25.03 12.59
N PHE A 49 3.38 -24.70 13.12
CA PHE A 49 2.57 -23.61 12.61
C PHE A 49 3.33 -22.26 12.56
N VAL A 50 4.26 -22.05 13.52
CA VAL A 50 5.12 -20.85 13.50
C VAL A 50 6.57 -21.28 13.55
N GLN A 51 7.28 -21.07 12.47
CA GLN A 51 8.70 -21.39 12.31
C GLN A 51 9.52 -20.12 12.18
N PHE A 52 10.72 -20.09 12.74
CA PHE A 52 11.62 -18.95 12.68
C PHE A 52 13.01 -19.38 12.21
N ILE A 53 13.49 -18.74 11.14
CA ILE A 53 14.82 -19.00 10.61
C ILE A 53 15.85 -18.20 11.39
N GLU A 54 16.65 -18.89 12.21
CA GLU A 54 17.67 -18.30 13.07
C GLU A 54 18.95 -17.87 12.31
N LYS A 55 19.12 -18.35 11.08
CA LYS A 55 20.30 -17.97 10.27
C LYS A 55 20.17 -16.55 9.74
N LYS A 56 21.16 -15.70 10.04
CA LYS A 56 21.21 -14.29 9.61
C LYS A 56 21.72 -14.12 8.16
N ASN A 57 22.28 -15.18 7.55
CA ASN A 57 22.89 -15.12 6.23
C ASN A 57 21.85 -14.79 5.13
N ARG A 58 22.19 -13.86 4.25
CA ARG A 58 21.35 -13.47 3.10
C ARG A 58 21.17 -14.61 2.08
N LYS A 59 22.12 -15.55 1.96
CA LYS A 59 21.98 -16.74 1.11
C LYS A 59 20.74 -17.59 1.45
N VAL A 60 20.26 -17.53 2.70
CA VAL A 60 19.02 -18.21 3.09
C VAL A 60 17.82 -17.62 2.37
N VAL A 61 17.80 -16.30 2.16
CA VAL A 61 16.73 -15.66 1.38
C VAL A 61 16.74 -16.16 -0.06
N ASP A 62 17.92 -16.25 -0.68
CA ASP A 62 18.05 -16.76 -2.04
C ASP A 62 17.56 -18.20 -2.15
N PHE A 63 17.88 -19.05 -1.16
CA PHE A 63 17.39 -20.42 -1.08
C PHE A 63 15.86 -20.49 -0.97
N LEU A 64 15.26 -19.66 -0.09
CA LEU A 64 13.81 -19.59 0.07
C LEU A 64 13.10 -19.18 -1.23
N LEU A 65 13.69 -18.24 -1.98
CA LEU A 65 13.12 -17.73 -3.22
C LEU A 65 13.19 -18.72 -4.38
N SER A 66 14.27 -19.51 -4.48
CA SER A 66 14.60 -20.26 -5.69
C SER A 66 14.54 -21.78 -5.55
N LYS A 67 14.45 -22.33 -4.32
CA LYS A 67 14.54 -23.77 -4.07
C LYS A 67 13.44 -24.33 -3.16
N MET A 68 12.47 -23.50 -2.76
CA MET A 68 11.44 -23.90 -1.79
C MET A 68 10.02 -23.87 -2.39
N GLU A 69 9.88 -23.84 -3.69
CA GLU A 69 8.61 -23.82 -4.41
C GLU A 69 7.69 -25.01 -4.11
N SER A 70 8.25 -26.16 -3.76
CA SER A 70 7.48 -27.36 -3.33
C SER A 70 7.06 -27.32 -1.87
N TYR A 71 7.49 -26.33 -1.09
CA TYR A 71 7.26 -26.23 0.36
C TYR A 71 6.60 -24.92 0.80
N ILE A 72 6.67 -23.89 -0.05
CA ILE A 72 6.13 -22.54 0.24
C ILE A 72 5.17 -22.15 -0.86
N ASP A 73 3.90 -21.95 -0.49
CA ASP A 73 2.84 -21.56 -1.43
C ASP A 73 2.91 -20.09 -1.81
N VAL A 74 3.36 -19.22 -0.87
CA VAL A 74 3.41 -17.78 -1.09
C VAL A 74 4.49 -17.11 -0.24
N ILE A 75 5.11 -16.07 -0.80
CA ILE A 75 6.07 -15.22 -0.09
C ILE A 75 5.47 -13.82 0.07
N ILE A 76 5.50 -13.29 1.31
CA ILE A 76 5.06 -11.95 1.64
C ILE A 76 6.29 -11.13 2.06
N PRO A 77 6.92 -10.38 1.14
CA PRO A 77 8.09 -9.60 1.46
C PRO A 77 7.72 -8.38 2.31
N ARG A 78 8.43 -8.19 3.42
CA ARG A 78 8.30 -7.02 4.29
C ARG A 78 9.68 -6.43 4.54
N GLY A 79 9.90 -5.19 4.09
CA GLY A 79 11.18 -4.52 4.22
C GLY A 79 11.40 -3.45 3.17
N GLY A 80 12.62 -2.96 3.07
CA GLY A 80 12.96 -1.89 2.12
C GLY A 80 12.89 -2.33 0.65
N LYS A 81 12.78 -1.33 -0.23
CA LYS A 81 12.63 -1.46 -1.68
C LYS A 81 13.57 -2.49 -2.33
N ASN A 82 14.84 -2.52 -1.91
CA ASN A 82 15.82 -3.45 -2.48
C ASN A 82 15.49 -4.93 -2.20
N LEU A 83 14.95 -5.23 -1.01
CA LEU A 83 14.53 -6.59 -0.67
C LEU A 83 13.30 -6.98 -1.51
N VAL A 84 12.29 -6.12 -1.56
CA VAL A 84 11.05 -6.43 -2.30
C VAL A 84 11.34 -6.56 -3.80
N LYS A 85 12.20 -5.70 -4.35
CA LYS A 85 12.65 -5.82 -5.74
C LYS A 85 13.34 -7.16 -6.00
N LYS A 86 14.31 -7.54 -5.13
CA LYS A 86 14.99 -8.83 -5.23
C LYS A 86 14.02 -10.01 -5.17
N VAL A 87 13.08 -10.00 -4.23
CA VAL A 87 12.05 -11.04 -4.13
C VAL A 87 11.26 -11.14 -5.43
N LYS A 88 10.82 -10.00 -5.98
CA LYS A 88 10.03 -9.96 -7.23
C LYS A 88 10.80 -10.46 -8.46
N GLU A 89 12.11 -10.23 -8.49
CA GLU A 89 12.96 -10.63 -9.63
C GLU A 89 13.40 -12.10 -9.59
N TYR A 90 13.59 -12.66 -8.38
CA TYR A 90 14.24 -13.97 -8.22
C TYR A 90 13.35 -15.06 -7.61
N SER A 91 12.09 -14.75 -7.24
CA SER A 91 11.22 -15.75 -6.63
C SER A 91 10.55 -16.64 -7.67
N ASN A 92 10.70 -17.94 -7.51
CA ASN A 92 9.88 -18.95 -8.19
C ASN A 92 8.55 -19.21 -7.46
N VAL A 93 8.42 -18.70 -6.23
CA VAL A 93 7.21 -18.82 -5.42
C VAL A 93 6.31 -17.58 -5.65
N PRO A 94 4.99 -17.72 -5.72
CA PRO A 94 4.07 -16.59 -5.80
C PRO A 94 4.31 -15.54 -4.71
N ILE A 95 4.11 -14.26 -5.05
CA ILE A 95 4.37 -13.15 -4.15
C ILE A 95 3.10 -12.35 -3.91
N ILE A 96 2.84 -12.02 -2.64
CA ILE A 96 1.80 -11.08 -2.23
C ILE A 96 2.47 -9.86 -1.60
N GLY A 97 2.20 -8.67 -2.14
CA GLY A 97 2.75 -7.42 -1.60
C GLY A 97 2.82 -6.31 -2.63
N HIS A 98 3.45 -5.20 -2.24
CA HIS A 98 3.74 -4.07 -3.11
C HIS A 98 5.22 -3.67 -3.00
N LEU A 99 5.72 -3.00 -4.03
CA LEU A 99 7.10 -2.50 -4.05
C LEU A 99 7.19 -1.12 -3.41
N GLU A 100 6.23 -0.24 -3.75
CA GLU A 100 6.12 1.14 -3.30
C GLU A 100 4.65 1.53 -3.19
N GLY A 101 4.33 2.44 -2.27
CA GLY A 101 3.00 3.03 -2.08
C GLY A 101 2.95 4.48 -2.56
N LEU A 102 3.14 4.73 -3.86
CA LEU A 102 3.05 6.08 -4.42
C LEU A 102 1.58 6.45 -4.65
N CYS A 103 0.95 6.99 -3.61
CA CYS A 103 -0.47 7.37 -3.64
C CYS A 103 -0.69 8.79 -4.14
N HIS A 104 -1.77 9.00 -4.89
CA HIS A 104 -2.18 10.32 -5.38
C HIS A 104 -3.50 10.76 -4.77
N THR A 105 -3.65 12.07 -4.62
CA THR A 105 -4.95 12.70 -4.36
C THR A 105 -5.24 13.70 -5.45
N PHE A 106 -6.31 13.49 -6.22
CA PHE A 106 -6.80 14.45 -7.21
C PHE A 106 -7.86 15.35 -6.61
N VAL A 107 -7.65 16.66 -6.73
CA VAL A 107 -8.58 17.71 -6.30
C VAL A 107 -9.25 18.31 -7.53
N ASP A 108 -10.52 18.02 -7.69
CA ASP A 108 -11.34 18.47 -8.83
C ASP A 108 -11.70 19.97 -8.72
N GLU A 109 -12.32 20.56 -9.76
CA GLU A 109 -12.79 21.94 -9.74
C GLU A 109 -14.00 22.15 -8.81
N SER A 110 -14.88 21.15 -8.72
CA SER A 110 -16.08 21.16 -7.88
C SER A 110 -15.82 20.48 -6.55
N ILE A 111 -15.48 21.26 -5.53
CA ILE A 111 -15.14 20.75 -4.18
C ILE A 111 -15.75 21.58 -3.06
N ASN A 112 -16.01 20.92 -1.92
CA ASN A 112 -16.08 21.62 -0.64
C ASN A 112 -14.66 21.88 -0.13
N HIS A 113 -14.26 23.15 -0.09
CA HIS A 113 -12.88 23.53 0.22
C HIS A 113 -12.43 23.16 1.64
N LYS A 114 -13.31 23.30 2.65
CA LYS A 114 -12.99 22.94 4.04
C LYS A 114 -12.73 21.43 4.16
N MET A 115 -13.60 20.63 3.54
CA MET A 115 -13.45 19.18 3.47
C MET A 115 -12.16 18.79 2.75
N ALA A 116 -11.91 19.35 1.55
CA ALA A 116 -10.69 19.07 0.78
C ALA A 116 -9.41 19.37 1.56
N SER A 117 -9.36 20.52 2.24
CA SER A 117 -8.21 20.87 3.08
C SER A 117 -7.95 19.86 4.19
N LYS A 118 -9.01 19.43 4.90
CA LYS A 118 -8.89 18.41 5.96
C LYS A 118 -8.37 17.08 5.42
N ILE A 119 -8.94 16.63 4.29
CA ILE A 119 -8.55 15.38 3.65
C ILE A 119 -7.08 15.41 3.24
N ILE A 120 -6.63 16.47 2.54
CA ILE A 120 -5.25 16.59 2.03
C ILE A 120 -4.25 16.60 3.19
N LEU A 121 -4.53 17.38 4.25
CA LEU A 121 -3.65 17.43 5.41
C LEU A 121 -3.58 16.07 6.11
N ASN A 122 -4.71 15.42 6.33
CA ASN A 122 -4.74 14.09 6.91
C ASN A 122 -4.01 13.06 6.03
N ALA A 123 -4.28 13.04 4.73
CA ALA A 123 -3.68 12.11 3.79
C ALA A 123 -2.15 12.20 3.72
N LYS A 124 -1.58 13.39 3.94
CA LYS A 124 -0.12 13.57 3.93
C LYS A 124 0.52 13.59 5.31
N LEU A 125 -0.10 14.22 6.30
CA LEU A 125 0.58 14.62 7.53
C LEU A 125 0.28 13.72 8.73
N ARG A 126 -0.85 12.96 8.73
CA ARG A 126 -1.20 12.09 9.87
C ARG A 126 -0.09 11.08 10.16
N ASN A 127 0.38 10.40 9.14
CA ASN A 127 1.55 9.51 9.21
C ASN A 127 2.24 9.50 7.84
N PRO A 128 3.25 10.36 7.63
CA PRO A 128 3.91 10.49 6.33
C PRO A 128 4.78 9.28 5.95
N GLY A 129 5.10 8.40 6.92
CA GLY A 129 5.98 7.25 6.72
C GLY A 129 5.29 5.96 6.31
N ILE A 130 3.97 5.97 6.05
CA ILE A 130 3.22 4.78 5.60
C ILE A 130 2.91 4.83 4.10
N CYS A 131 2.77 3.66 3.50
CA CYS A 131 2.48 3.50 2.07
C CYS A 131 1.13 4.10 1.62
N GLY A 132 0.18 4.32 2.55
CA GLY A 132 -1.09 5.00 2.30
C GLY A 132 -1.01 6.54 2.33
N ALA A 133 0.15 7.13 2.62
CA ALA A 133 0.31 8.59 2.59
C ALA A 133 0.27 9.13 1.15
N THR A 134 -0.44 10.24 0.93
CA THR A 134 -0.42 10.91 -0.38
C THR A 134 0.97 11.46 -0.68
N GLU A 135 1.56 11.03 -1.80
CA GLU A 135 2.88 11.47 -2.25
C GLU A 135 2.80 12.49 -3.37
N THR A 136 1.70 12.46 -4.15
CA THR A 136 1.44 13.44 -5.20
C THR A 136 0.02 14.00 -5.11
N LEU A 137 -0.08 15.33 -5.11
CA LEU A 137 -1.33 16.08 -5.15
C LEU A 137 -1.54 16.63 -6.57
N LEU A 138 -2.60 16.19 -7.23
CA LEU A 138 -3.02 16.68 -8.52
C LEU A 138 -4.15 17.69 -8.33
N ILE A 139 -4.05 18.88 -8.92
CA ILE A 139 -5.02 19.95 -8.74
C ILE A 139 -5.60 20.38 -10.09
N HIS A 140 -6.91 20.33 -10.23
CA HIS A 140 -7.61 20.76 -11.45
C HIS A 140 -7.28 22.22 -11.79
N LYS A 141 -6.97 22.49 -13.06
CA LYS A 141 -6.52 23.85 -13.49
C LYS A 141 -7.56 24.94 -13.23
N LYS A 142 -8.85 24.63 -13.29
CA LYS A 142 -9.95 25.58 -13.06
C LYS A 142 -10.23 25.82 -11.57
N LEU A 143 -9.59 25.08 -10.64
CA LEU A 143 -9.77 25.39 -9.23
C LEU A 143 -9.27 26.81 -8.94
N PRO A 144 -10.08 27.71 -8.33
CA PRO A 144 -9.72 29.09 -8.10
C PRO A 144 -8.39 29.27 -7.39
N LYS A 145 -7.55 30.19 -7.86
CA LYS A 145 -6.20 30.46 -7.32
C LYS A 145 -6.19 30.64 -5.80
N LYS A 146 -7.21 31.34 -5.25
CA LYS A 146 -7.36 31.54 -3.79
C LYS A 146 -7.47 30.21 -3.04
N LYS A 147 -8.27 29.24 -3.57
CA LYS A 147 -8.45 27.92 -2.98
C LYS A 147 -7.15 27.09 -3.05
N VAL A 148 -6.48 27.12 -4.21
CA VAL A 148 -5.18 26.46 -4.38
C VAL A 148 -4.14 27.01 -3.40
N ASN A 149 -4.06 28.35 -3.30
CA ASN A 149 -3.11 29.00 -2.38
C ASN A 149 -3.36 28.58 -0.92
N LEU A 150 -4.62 28.49 -0.47
CA LEU A 150 -4.96 28.02 0.87
C LEU A 150 -4.47 26.58 1.13
N ILE A 151 -4.63 25.66 0.16
CA ILE A 151 -4.14 24.28 0.26
C ILE A 151 -2.61 24.29 0.41
N ILE A 152 -1.92 25.02 -0.45
CA ILE A 152 -0.44 25.11 -0.44
C ILE A 152 0.05 25.73 0.87
N GLN A 153 -0.56 26.83 1.32
CA GLN A 153 -0.16 27.48 2.59
C GLN A 153 -0.38 26.57 3.79
N ASN A 154 -1.46 25.78 3.80
CA ASN A 154 -1.71 24.83 4.87
C ASN A 154 -0.64 23.71 4.92
N LEU A 155 -0.20 23.20 3.79
CA LEU A 155 0.90 22.23 3.73
C LEU A 155 2.22 22.87 4.23
N LEU A 156 2.56 24.07 3.76
CA LEU A 156 3.76 24.79 4.16
C LEU A 156 3.79 25.18 5.65
N LYS A 157 2.63 25.51 6.24
CA LYS A 157 2.51 25.81 7.69
C LYS A 157 2.76 24.59 8.58
N ASN A 158 2.62 23.40 8.03
CA ASN A 158 2.89 22.14 8.72
C ASN A 158 4.22 21.51 8.25
N ASP A 159 5.19 22.35 7.87
CA ASP A 159 6.55 21.97 7.50
C ASP A 159 6.67 20.94 6.36
N CYS A 160 5.62 20.85 5.53
CA CYS A 160 5.64 19.97 4.37
C CYS A 160 6.43 20.62 3.22
N GLU A 161 7.53 20.00 2.83
CA GLU A 161 8.34 20.41 1.69
C GLU A 161 7.60 20.10 0.38
N ILE A 162 7.44 21.11 -0.47
CA ILE A 162 6.66 20.98 -1.70
C ILE A 162 7.57 21.02 -2.93
N TYR A 163 7.45 20.01 -3.78
CA TYR A 163 7.99 19.99 -5.14
C TYR A 163 6.84 20.19 -6.11
N ALA A 164 6.89 21.20 -6.96
CA ALA A 164 5.75 21.50 -7.82
C ALA A 164 6.13 21.87 -9.26
N ASP A 165 5.13 21.75 -10.14
CA ASP A 165 5.22 22.31 -11.47
C ASP A 165 5.37 23.84 -11.41
N GLU A 166 5.71 24.46 -12.54
CA GLU A 166 5.99 25.88 -12.62
C GLU A 166 4.77 26.75 -12.25
N THR A 167 3.55 26.27 -12.52
CA THR A 167 2.32 27.01 -12.22
C THR A 167 2.10 27.14 -10.71
N ILE A 168 2.29 26.06 -9.98
CA ILE A 168 2.17 26.04 -8.51
C ILE A 168 3.38 26.76 -7.87
N ARG A 169 4.59 26.52 -8.40
CA ARG A 169 5.82 27.12 -7.87
C ARG A 169 5.77 28.66 -7.85
N LYS A 170 5.19 29.28 -8.87
CA LYS A 170 5.00 30.74 -8.94
C LYS A 170 4.14 31.32 -7.82
N MET A 171 3.37 30.50 -7.09
CA MET A 171 2.54 30.98 -5.96
C MET A 171 3.37 31.29 -4.71
N ALA A 172 4.50 30.57 -4.50
CA ALA A 172 5.43 30.79 -3.38
C ALA A 172 6.86 30.39 -3.78
N PRO A 173 7.52 31.13 -4.70
CA PRO A 173 8.75 30.67 -5.36
C PRO A 173 9.95 30.45 -4.44
N LYS A 174 10.00 31.14 -3.29
CA LYS A 174 11.05 30.96 -2.27
C LYS A 174 10.84 29.70 -1.38
N LYS A 175 9.62 29.17 -1.32
CA LYS A 175 9.23 28.06 -0.42
C LYS A 175 8.95 26.76 -1.15
N ILE A 176 8.69 26.80 -2.46
CA ILE A 176 8.33 25.65 -3.28
C ILE A 176 9.47 25.35 -4.26
N ARG A 177 9.96 24.13 -4.23
CA ARG A 177 11.00 23.65 -5.13
C ARG A 177 10.40 23.25 -6.49
N ARG A 178 11.18 23.35 -7.55
CA ARG A 178 10.78 22.87 -8.88
C ARG A 178 10.76 21.34 -8.87
N ALA A 179 9.64 20.76 -9.30
CA ALA A 179 9.54 19.32 -9.54
C ALA A 179 10.31 18.93 -10.81
N THR A 180 10.98 17.80 -10.74
CA THR A 180 11.63 17.12 -11.87
C THR A 180 10.83 15.86 -12.23
N PRO A 181 11.05 15.22 -13.38
CA PRO A 181 10.40 13.95 -13.71
C PRO A 181 10.52 12.88 -12.61
N LYS A 182 11.65 12.86 -11.88
CA LYS A 182 11.91 11.95 -10.76
C LYS A 182 10.92 12.16 -9.61
N ASN A 183 10.49 13.39 -9.34
CA ASN A 183 9.58 13.66 -8.23
C ASN A 183 8.19 13.02 -8.43
N TRP A 184 7.74 12.87 -9.69
CA TRP A 184 6.45 12.24 -10.00
C TRP A 184 6.43 10.72 -9.74
N SER A 185 7.60 10.08 -9.66
CA SER A 185 7.80 8.66 -9.37
C SER A 185 8.50 8.41 -8.04
N THR A 186 8.47 9.37 -7.09
CA THR A 186 9.13 9.25 -5.80
C THR A 186 8.12 9.07 -4.68
N GLU A 187 8.23 7.96 -3.97
CA GLU A 187 7.65 7.76 -2.66
C GLU A 187 8.58 8.37 -1.61
N TYR A 188 8.16 9.48 -0.98
CA TYR A 188 9.00 10.24 -0.05
C TYR A 188 9.06 9.64 1.35
N LEU A 189 7.97 9.04 1.83
CA LEU A 189 7.82 8.51 3.20
C LEU A 189 8.23 9.53 4.27
N SER A 190 7.98 10.81 4.03
CA SER A 190 8.36 11.94 4.87
C SER A 190 7.45 13.14 4.62
N LEU A 191 7.65 14.25 5.34
CA LEU A 191 6.92 15.51 5.13
C LEU A 191 7.32 16.20 3.82
N LYS A 192 7.19 15.48 2.70
CA LYS A 192 7.45 15.96 1.34
C LYS A 192 6.31 15.54 0.43
N ILE A 193 5.94 16.40 -0.52
CA ILE A 193 4.86 16.13 -1.46
C ILE A 193 5.15 16.74 -2.82
N SER A 194 4.78 16.03 -3.88
CA SER A 194 4.74 16.59 -5.23
C SER A 194 3.38 17.21 -5.50
N VAL A 195 3.32 18.36 -6.18
CA VAL A 195 2.07 19.06 -6.53
C VAL A 195 2.06 19.45 -8.00
N LYS A 196 1.02 19.07 -8.73
CA LYS A 196 0.88 19.34 -10.16
C LYS A 196 -0.50 19.86 -10.52
N LYS A 197 -0.56 20.84 -11.44
CA LYS A 197 -1.79 21.23 -12.11
C LYS A 197 -2.10 20.25 -13.24
N VAL A 198 -3.36 19.80 -13.30
CA VAL A 198 -3.89 18.94 -14.37
C VAL A 198 -5.06 19.61 -15.05
N LYS A 199 -5.30 19.26 -16.32
CA LYS A 199 -6.34 19.92 -17.15
C LYS A 199 -7.74 19.55 -16.67
N ASN A 200 -7.96 18.29 -16.36
CA ASN A 200 -9.26 17.68 -16.05
C ASN A 200 -9.04 16.33 -15.36
N VAL A 201 -10.08 15.55 -15.13
CA VAL A 201 -10.01 14.22 -14.53
C VAL A 201 -9.26 13.22 -15.42
N GLU A 202 -9.36 13.35 -16.74
CA GLU A 202 -8.68 12.48 -17.69
C GLU A 202 -7.15 12.63 -17.58
N ASP A 203 -6.65 13.87 -17.54
CA ASP A 203 -5.21 14.17 -17.36
C ASP A 203 -4.71 13.70 -15.98
N ALA A 204 -5.57 13.79 -14.95
CA ALA A 204 -5.24 13.22 -13.62
C ALA A 204 -5.11 11.69 -13.68
N VAL A 205 -6.05 11.00 -14.30
CA VAL A 205 -6.04 9.55 -14.48
C VAL A 205 -4.83 9.09 -15.30
N GLU A 206 -4.51 9.79 -16.39
CA GLU A 206 -3.32 9.52 -17.20
C GLU A 206 -2.04 9.64 -16.36
N HIS A 207 -1.91 10.72 -15.58
CA HIS A 207 -0.78 10.92 -14.68
C HIS A 207 -0.66 9.79 -13.65
N ILE A 208 -1.76 9.43 -13.00
CA ILE A 208 -1.81 8.36 -12.00
C ILE A 208 -1.41 7.01 -12.62
N ASN A 209 -2.01 6.65 -13.75
CA ASN A 209 -1.70 5.38 -14.42
C ASN A 209 -0.26 5.30 -14.94
N LYS A 210 0.38 6.45 -15.21
CA LYS A 210 1.78 6.54 -15.66
C LYS A 210 2.78 6.43 -14.52
N TYR A 211 2.53 7.10 -13.40
CA TYR A 211 3.50 7.26 -12.32
C TYR A 211 3.13 6.49 -11.05
N GLY A 212 1.86 6.18 -10.83
CA GLY A 212 1.37 5.44 -9.69
C GLY A 212 1.87 4.00 -9.63
N THR A 213 1.85 3.43 -8.44
CA THR A 213 2.31 2.06 -8.17
C THR A 213 1.16 1.08 -7.98
N SER A 214 -0.04 1.47 -8.41
CA SER A 214 -1.29 0.68 -8.28
C SER A 214 -1.70 0.41 -6.83
N HIS A 215 -1.31 1.28 -5.90
CA HIS A 215 -1.62 1.14 -4.48
C HIS A 215 -2.96 1.79 -4.13
N THR A 216 -3.01 3.08 -3.87
CA THR A 216 -4.21 3.79 -3.39
C THR A 216 -4.28 5.18 -4.01
N GLU A 217 -5.46 5.51 -4.53
CA GLU A 217 -5.69 6.82 -5.15
C GLU A 217 -6.99 7.44 -4.66
N ALA A 218 -7.00 8.75 -4.46
CA ALA A 218 -8.18 9.48 -4.02
C ALA A 218 -8.60 10.56 -5.02
N ILE A 219 -9.91 10.75 -5.15
CA ILE A 219 -10.53 11.90 -5.81
C ILE A 219 -11.35 12.69 -4.80
N ILE A 220 -11.14 14.00 -4.74
CA ILE A 220 -11.96 14.95 -3.99
C ILE A 220 -12.80 15.73 -5.00
N SER A 221 -14.11 15.45 -5.04
CA SER A 221 -15.01 16.01 -6.04
C SER A 221 -16.47 15.93 -5.60
N ASN A 222 -17.28 16.93 -5.97
CA ASN A 222 -18.75 16.88 -5.92
C ASN A 222 -19.36 16.45 -7.26
N ASN A 223 -18.55 16.30 -8.33
CA ASN A 223 -19.01 15.91 -9.65
C ASN A 223 -19.06 14.38 -9.77
N LYS A 224 -20.25 13.80 -9.67
CA LYS A 224 -20.46 12.35 -9.77
C LYS A 224 -19.96 11.73 -11.09
N LYS A 225 -19.98 12.47 -12.20
CA LYS A 225 -19.45 11.98 -13.49
C LYS A 225 -17.94 11.82 -13.43
N ASN A 226 -17.23 12.81 -12.87
CA ASN A 226 -15.78 12.75 -12.71
C ASN A 226 -15.36 11.63 -11.72
N VAL A 227 -16.12 11.44 -10.65
CA VAL A 227 -15.88 10.34 -9.68
C VAL A 227 -16.05 8.99 -10.37
N LYS A 228 -17.15 8.80 -11.14
CA LYS A 228 -17.38 7.56 -11.90
C LYS A 228 -16.26 7.31 -12.91
N TYR A 229 -15.87 8.33 -13.68
CA TYR A 229 -14.77 8.23 -14.65
C TYR A 229 -13.45 7.83 -13.97
N PHE A 230 -13.10 8.50 -12.85
CA PHE A 230 -11.91 8.19 -12.06
C PHE A 230 -11.90 6.73 -11.61
N PHE A 231 -13.01 6.24 -11.03
CA PHE A 231 -13.11 4.87 -10.53
C PHE A 231 -13.04 3.80 -11.63
N GLN A 232 -13.54 4.12 -12.83
CA GLN A 232 -13.50 3.18 -13.96
C GLN A 232 -12.13 3.11 -14.65
N ASN A 233 -11.34 4.21 -14.61
CA ASN A 233 -10.14 4.33 -15.44
C ASN A 233 -8.82 4.29 -14.63
N VAL A 234 -8.84 4.50 -13.32
CA VAL A 234 -7.66 4.32 -12.46
C VAL A 234 -7.48 2.84 -12.15
N LYS A 235 -6.24 2.34 -12.32
CA LYS A 235 -5.90 0.91 -12.21
C LYS A 235 -5.44 0.46 -10.82
N SER A 236 -5.50 1.34 -9.82
CA SER A 236 -5.00 1.06 -8.47
C SER A 236 -5.91 0.12 -7.68
N SER A 237 -5.36 -0.49 -6.64
CA SER A 237 -6.04 -1.50 -5.82
C SER A 237 -7.14 -0.91 -4.96
N ILE A 238 -6.95 0.32 -4.49
CA ILE A 238 -7.89 1.02 -3.62
C ILE A 238 -8.19 2.39 -4.22
N LEU A 239 -9.47 2.68 -4.41
CA LEU A 239 -9.96 3.96 -4.92
C LEU A 239 -10.87 4.60 -3.89
N ILE A 240 -10.64 5.87 -3.59
CA ILE A 240 -11.28 6.58 -2.50
C ILE A 240 -11.94 7.87 -3.01
N HIS A 241 -13.17 8.11 -2.61
CA HIS A 241 -13.89 9.34 -2.90
C HIS A 241 -14.10 10.15 -1.63
N ASN A 242 -13.70 11.42 -1.66
CA ASN A 242 -13.89 12.39 -0.57
C ASN A 242 -13.40 11.90 0.80
N SER A 243 -12.34 11.11 0.82
CA SER A 243 -11.69 10.66 2.05
C SER A 243 -10.18 10.57 1.87
N SER A 244 -9.46 10.38 2.99
CA SER A 244 -8.01 10.30 3.03
C SER A 244 -7.49 8.98 2.45
N THR A 245 -6.39 9.02 1.71
CA THR A 245 -5.70 7.80 1.25
C THR A 245 -5.23 6.92 2.41
N GLN A 246 -5.14 7.45 3.63
CA GLN A 246 -4.76 6.70 4.83
C GLN A 246 -5.88 5.80 5.39
N PHE A 247 -7.08 5.80 4.77
CA PHE A 247 -8.07 4.74 4.97
C PHE A 247 -7.74 3.44 4.23
N ALA A 248 -6.67 3.41 3.43
CA ALA A 248 -6.11 2.20 2.86
C ALA A 248 -5.41 1.36 3.95
N ASP A 249 -6.21 0.72 4.78
CA ASP A 249 -5.81 -0.09 5.93
C ASP A 249 -6.84 -1.19 6.15
N GLY A 250 -6.38 -2.40 6.43
CA GLY A 250 -7.27 -3.55 6.61
C GLY A 250 -8.23 -3.41 7.78
N ALA A 251 -7.82 -2.76 8.87
CA ALA A 251 -8.70 -2.50 10.00
C ALA A 251 -9.79 -1.50 9.65
N GLU A 252 -9.44 -0.41 8.95
CA GLU A 252 -10.38 0.62 8.50
C GLU A 252 -11.39 0.09 7.47
N LEU A 253 -10.99 -0.88 6.65
CA LEU A 253 -11.85 -1.52 5.65
C LEU A 253 -12.63 -2.75 6.18
N GLY A 254 -12.55 -3.02 7.50
CA GLY A 254 -13.31 -4.08 8.14
C GLY A 254 -12.71 -5.49 8.07
N PHE A 255 -11.45 -5.63 7.63
CA PHE A 255 -10.76 -6.93 7.62
C PHE A 255 -10.18 -7.32 9.00
N GLY A 256 -10.25 -6.44 10.00
CA GLY A 256 -9.69 -6.63 11.35
C GLY A 256 -8.19 -6.39 11.41
N GLY A 257 -7.42 -7.05 10.56
CA GLY A 257 -5.97 -6.87 10.43
C GLY A 257 -5.51 -7.28 9.06
N GLU A 258 -4.28 -6.90 8.70
CA GLU A 258 -3.68 -7.26 7.42
C GLU A 258 -2.20 -7.62 7.56
N VAL A 259 -1.73 -8.50 6.69
CA VAL A 259 -0.28 -8.74 6.52
C VAL A 259 0.37 -7.67 5.65
N GLY A 260 -0.41 -6.86 4.98
CA GLY A 260 -0.01 -5.76 4.10
C GLY A 260 -0.99 -5.58 2.94
N ILE A 261 -0.68 -4.62 2.06
CA ILE A 261 -1.49 -4.32 0.88
C ILE A 261 -0.83 -4.93 -0.36
N SER A 262 -1.62 -5.61 -1.18
CA SER A 262 -1.18 -6.18 -2.46
C SER A 262 -1.56 -5.30 -3.63
N THR A 263 -0.62 -5.05 -4.52
CA THR A 263 -0.85 -4.37 -5.81
C THR A 263 -0.87 -5.34 -7.00
N ASN A 264 -1.00 -6.63 -6.74
CA ASN A 264 -1.10 -7.64 -7.77
C ASN A 264 -2.32 -7.39 -8.68
N LYS A 265 -2.24 -7.80 -9.94
CA LYS A 265 -3.39 -7.73 -10.86
C LYS A 265 -4.43 -8.82 -10.56
N LEU A 266 -3.94 -10.00 -10.17
CA LEU A 266 -4.78 -11.12 -9.73
C LEU A 266 -4.92 -11.13 -8.20
N PRO A 267 -5.98 -11.71 -7.64
CA PRO A 267 -6.15 -11.83 -6.19
C PRO A 267 -4.98 -12.57 -5.51
N PRO A 268 -4.68 -12.21 -4.25
CA PRO A 268 -5.29 -11.13 -3.49
C PRO A 268 -4.82 -9.76 -3.94
N ARG A 269 -5.73 -8.78 -3.90
CA ARG A 269 -5.47 -7.38 -4.26
C ARG A 269 -6.10 -6.44 -3.23
N GLY A 270 -5.41 -5.36 -2.89
CA GLY A 270 -5.78 -4.49 -1.76
C GLY A 270 -5.27 -5.08 -0.44
N PRO A 271 -5.89 -4.76 0.71
CA PRO A 271 -5.51 -5.30 2.01
C PRO A 271 -5.62 -6.82 2.05
N VAL A 272 -4.62 -7.47 2.61
CA VAL A 272 -4.52 -8.94 2.70
C VAL A 272 -4.77 -9.36 4.16
N GLY A 273 -6.02 -9.62 4.47
CA GLY A 273 -6.49 -10.12 5.76
C GLY A 273 -6.70 -11.64 5.75
N LEU A 274 -7.48 -12.15 6.72
CA LEU A 274 -7.70 -13.59 6.88
C LEU A 274 -8.25 -14.27 5.63
N ASN A 275 -9.30 -13.68 5.04
CA ASN A 275 -9.98 -14.26 3.86
C ASN A 275 -9.12 -14.24 2.58
N GLN A 276 -8.08 -13.41 2.53
CA GLN A 276 -7.15 -13.30 1.41
C GLN A 276 -5.96 -14.25 1.55
N LEU A 277 -5.77 -14.85 2.72
CA LEU A 277 -4.73 -15.85 3.00
C LEU A 277 -5.19 -17.30 2.79
N VAL A 278 -6.40 -17.48 2.28
CA VAL A 278 -6.96 -18.81 1.99
C VAL A 278 -7.35 -18.93 0.52
N SER A 279 -7.46 -20.17 0.06
CA SER A 279 -7.99 -20.52 -1.26
C SER A 279 -9.22 -21.39 -1.09
N TYR A 280 -9.85 -21.78 -2.17
CA TYR A 280 -11.02 -22.64 -2.18
C TYR A 280 -10.79 -23.85 -3.08
N LYS A 281 -11.49 -24.93 -2.78
CA LYS A 281 -11.58 -26.12 -3.61
C LYS A 281 -13.06 -26.45 -3.87
N TYR A 282 -13.32 -27.16 -4.94
CA TYR A 282 -14.63 -27.69 -5.22
C TYR A 282 -14.68 -29.14 -4.76
N GLU A 283 -15.69 -29.49 -3.98
CA GLU A 283 -15.98 -30.87 -3.58
C GLU A 283 -17.25 -31.30 -4.28
N VAL A 284 -17.16 -32.32 -5.15
CA VAL A 284 -18.29 -32.84 -5.93
C VAL A 284 -18.61 -34.22 -5.40
N LEU A 285 -19.79 -34.36 -4.80
CA LEU A 285 -20.32 -35.63 -4.32
C LEU A 285 -21.32 -36.15 -5.34
N GLY A 286 -21.00 -37.28 -5.94
CA GLY A 286 -21.85 -37.93 -6.93
C GLY A 286 -22.33 -39.31 -6.52
N ASN A 287 -23.32 -39.84 -7.22
CA ASN A 287 -23.83 -41.19 -7.03
C ASN A 287 -23.94 -41.99 -8.38
N GLY A 288 -22.99 -41.72 -9.28
CA GLY A 288 -22.91 -42.41 -10.57
C GLY A 288 -23.26 -41.59 -11.81
N GLN A 289 -23.40 -40.26 -11.67
CA GLN A 289 -23.59 -39.40 -12.84
C GLN A 289 -22.40 -39.48 -13.78
N VAL A 290 -22.67 -39.55 -15.07
CA VAL A 290 -21.69 -39.51 -16.15
C VAL A 290 -21.97 -38.33 -17.05
N ARG A 291 -20.92 -37.82 -17.67
CA ARG A 291 -21.04 -36.75 -18.66
C ARG A 291 -21.24 -37.34 -20.03
N SER A 292 -22.27 -36.85 -20.76
CA SER A 292 -22.54 -37.19 -22.17
C SER A 292 -21.49 -36.61 -23.10
#